data_4c59f6ba799f7d49808ad39ff2dce738
#
_entry.id   4c59f6ba799f7d49808ad39ff2dce738
#
_cell.length_a   1.000
_cell.length_b   1.000
_cell.length_c   1.000
_cell.angle_alpha   90.00
_cell.angle_beta   90.00
_cell.angle_gamma   90.00
#
_symmetry.space_group_name_H-M   'P 1'
#
loop_
_entity.id
_entity.type
_entity.pdbx_description
1 polymer ?
#
loop_
_entity_poly.entity_id
_entity_poly.type
_entity_poly.pdbx_seq_one_letter_code
_entity_poly.pdbx_strand_id
1 'polypeptide(L)'
;SLIIAYAPCINHGINMGKAQEEIKKAVACGYWPLYRYNPAKAEAGENPMNIDSKEPTESYQDFLKGEVRYTSLAKMFPDAAAKLFEESEEDAKLRRENYKKMAGLE
;
A
#
# COMPACT_ATOMS: atom_id res chain seq x y z
N SER A 1 -14.64 -13.96 -10.53
CA SER A 1 -13.33 -13.48 -10.08
C SER A 1 -13.34 -11.96 -9.90
N LEU A 2 -12.62 -11.48 -8.90
CA LEU A 2 -12.47 -10.05 -8.63
C LEU A 2 -10.99 -9.68 -8.68
N ILE A 3 -10.67 -8.63 -9.43
CA ILE A 3 -9.31 -8.08 -9.48
C ILE A 3 -9.37 -6.63 -9.04
N ILE A 4 -8.59 -6.28 -8.02
CA ILE A 4 -8.46 -4.89 -7.55
C ILE A 4 -7.08 -4.42 -7.97
N ALA A 5 -7.03 -3.38 -8.80
CA ALA A 5 -5.79 -2.88 -9.36
C ALA A 5 -5.56 -1.41 -8.95
N TYR A 6 -4.33 -1.12 -8.53
CA TYR A 6 -3.86 0.22 -8.24
C TYR A 6 -3.09 0.77 -9.45
N ALA A 7 -3.41 1.99 -9.85
CA ALA A 7 -2.73 2.65 -10.95
C ALA A 7 -2.42 4.11 -10.57
N PRO A 8 -1.26 4.63 -10.97
CA PRO A 8 -0.96 6.05 -10.76
C PRO A 8 -1.84 6.92 -11.66
N CYS A 9 -2.04 8.17 -11.23
CA CYS A 9 -2.88 9.12 -11.94
C CYS A 9 -2.16 10.47 -12.03
N ILE A 10 -2.36 11.18 -13.13
CA ILE A 10 -1.77 12.50 -13.34
C ILE A 10 -2.20 13.48 -12.25
N ASN A 11 -3.39 13.32 -11.70
CA ASN A 11 -3.89 14.16 -10.60
C ASN A 11 -3.12 13.96 -9.29
N HIS A 12 -2.30 12.91 -9.19
CA HIS A 12 -1.41 12.71 -8.05
C HIS A 12 -0.10 13.49 -8.16
N GLY A 13 0.06 14.30 -9.22
CA GLY A 13 1.23 15.14 -9.42
C GLY A 13 2.48 14.40 -9.83
N ILE A 14 2.33 13.16 -10.33
CA ILE A 14 3.45 12.36 -10.78
C ILE A 14 3.70 12.54 -12.27
N ASN A 15 4.95 12.34 -12.68
CA ASN A 15 5.30 12.25 -14.09
C ASN A 15 4.91 10.87 -14.60
N MET A 16 3.97 10.80 -15.55
CA MET A 16 3.49 9.52 -16.09
C MET A 16 4.57 8.69 -16.77
N GLY A 17 5.69 9.31 -17.18
CA GLY A 17 6.86 8.57 -17.64
C GLY A 17 7.54 7.76 -16.55
N LYS A 18 7.26 8.07 -15.28
CA LYS A 18 7.77 7.36 -14.11
C LYS A 18 6.67 6.59 -13.37
N ALA A 19 5.55 6.33 -14.04
CA ALA A 19 4.40 5.65 -13.43
C ALA A 19 4.76 4.29 -12.85
N GLN A 20 5.58 3.51 -13.53
CA GLN A 20 5.99 2.20 -13.06
C GLN A 20 6.86 2.27 -11.81
N GLU A 21 7.72 3.28 -11.71
CA GLU A 21 8.54 3.51 -10.52
C GLU A 21 7.67 3.87 -9.32
N GLU A 22 6.63 4.67 -9.53
CA GLU A 22 5.69 5.06 -8.49
C GLU A 22 4.91 3.85 -7.96
N ILE A 23 4.46 2.97 -8.84
CA ILE A 23 3.79 1.72 -8.46
C ILE A 23 4.74 0.85 -7.63
N LYS A 24 6.00 0.72 -8.04
CA LYS A 24 6.99 -0.04 -7.29
C LYS A 24 7.22 0.53 -5.90
N LYS A 25 7.28 1.85 -5.77
CA LYS A 25 7.41 2.51 -4.47
C LYS A 25 6.20 2.23 -3.58
N ALA A 26 5.00 2.27 -4.13
CA ALA A 26 3.78 1.99 -3.38
C ALA A 26 3.82 0.59 -2.76
N VAL A 27 4.32 -0.39 -3.49
CA VAL A 27 4.48 -1.76 -2.97
C VAL A 27 5.65 -1.86 -2.00
N ALA A 28 6.79 -1.26 -2.34
CA ALA A 28 8.02 -1.37 -1.56
C ALA A 28 7.93 -0.70 -0.19
N CYS A 29 7.08 0.32 -0.03
CA CYS A 29 6.90 1.00 1.25
C CYS A 29 5.71 0.47 2.08
N GLY A 30 4.96 -0.49 1.54
CA GLY A 30 3.80 -1.06 2.23
C GLY A 30 2.49 -0.30 2.05
N TYR A 31 2.47 0.71 1.17
CA TYR A 31 1.24 1.46 0.88
C TYR A 31 0.21 0.58 0.15
N TRP A 32 0.67 -0.26 -0.77
CA TRP A 32 -0.18 -1.15 -1.55
C TRP A 32 0.33 -2.59 -1.47
N PRO A 33 -0.19 -3.40 -0.52
CA PRO A 33 0.21 -4.81 -0.43
C PRO A 33 -0.38 -5.63 -1.57
N LEU A 34 0.37 -6.61 -2.05
CA LEU A 34 -0.07 -7.53 -3.09
C LEU A 34 -0.47 -8.85 -2.46
N TYR A 35 -1.67 -9.33 -2.77
CA TYR A 35 -2.13 -10.61 -2.26
C TYR A 35 -3.06 -11.30 -3.27
N ARG A 36 -3.20 -12.61 -3.10
CA ARG A 36 -4.16 -13.41 -3.84
C ARG A 36 -5.01 -14.22 -2.87
N TYR A 37 -6.27 -14.35 -3.18
CA TYR A 37 -7.19 -15.14 -2.38
C TYR A 37 -7.91 -16.13 -3.29
N ASN A 38 -7.73 -17.43 -3.05
CA ASN A 38 -8.35 -18.50 -3.85
C ASN A 38 -9.13 -19.44 -2.94
N PRO A 39 -10.49 -19.37 -2.92
CA PRO A 39 -11.31 -20.23 -2.07
C PRO A 39 -11.14 -21.72 -2.35
N ALA A 40 -10.75 -22.10 -3.56
CA ALA A 40 -10.53 -23.51 -3.90
C ALA A 40 -9.41 -24.16 -3.06
N LYS A 41 -8.45 -23.37 -2.61
CA LYS A 41 -7.39 -23.87 -1.71
C LYS A 41 -7.95 -24.27 -0.35
N ALA A 42 -8.94 -23.56 0.14
CA ALA A 42 -9.58 -23.89 1.41
C ALA A 42 -10.28 -25.26 1.33
N GLU A 43 -10.89 -25.55 0.20
CA GLU A 43 -11.51 -26.87 -0.03
C GLU A 43 -10.47 -27.99 -0.04
N ALA A 44 -9.25 -27.70 -0.49
CA ALA A 44 -8.13 -28.67 -0.49
C ALA A 44 -7.40 -28.73 0.86
N GLY A 45 -7.84 -27.99 1.87
CA GLY A 45 -7.20 -27.94 3.18
C GLY A 45 -6.01 -27.01 3.27
N GLU A 46 -5.82 -26.14 2.27
CA GLU A 46 -4.75 -25.16 2.24
C GLU A 46 -5.26 -23.77 2.60
N ASN A 47 -4.36 -22.85 2.98
CA ASN A 47 -4.74 -21.48 3.26
C ASN A 47 -5.08 -20.76 1.96
N PRO A 48 -6.31 -20.21 1.83
CA PRO A 48 -6.73 -19.52 0.61
C PRO A 48 -6.02 -18.18 0.38
N MET A 49 -5.47 -17.56 1.42
CA MET A 49 -4.81 -16.26 1.35
C MET A 49 -3.32 -16.43 1.12
N ASN A 50 -2.79 -15.69 0.15
CA ASN A 50 -1.36 -15.68 -0.15
C ASN A 50 -0.89 -14.24 -0.32
N ILE A 51 0.13 -13.84 0.43
CA ILE A 51 0.72 -12.50 0.31
C ILE A 51 1.90 -12.58 -0.65
N ASP A 52 1.83 -11.82 -1.74
CA ASP A 52 2.84 -11.80 -2.79
C ASP A 52 3.92 -10.72 -2.58
N SER A 53 3.58 -9.62 -1.89
CA SER A 53 4.54 -8.55 -1.63
C SER A 53 5.47 -8.91 -0.47
N LYS A 54 6.72 -8.46 -0.59
CA LYS A 54 7.75 -8.65 0.43
C LYS A 54 7.56 -7.67 1.58
N GLU A 55 8.30 -7.86 2.67
CA GLU A 55 8.33 -6.88 3.75
C GLU A 55 8.74 -5.50 3.22
N PRO A 56 8.13 -4.42 3.71
CA PRO A 56 8.48 -3.07 3.26
C PRO A 56 9.96 -2.76 3.50
N THR A 57 10.63 -2.24 2.46
CA THR A 57 12.04 -1.87 2.50
C THR A 57 12.27 -0.38 2.29
N GLU A 58 11.23 0.37 1.89
CA GLU A 58 11.33 1.80 1.63
C GLU A 58 10.44 2.60 2.56
N SER A 59 10.72 3.90 2.66
CA SER A 59 10.00 4.80 3.56
C SER A 59 8.60 5.11 3.05
N TYR A 60 7.60 4.83 3.89
CA TYR A 60 6.21 5.18 3.63
C TYR A 60 6.03 6.70 3.51
N GLN A 61 6.68 7.46 4.38
CA GLN A 61 6.59 8.93 4.37
C GLN A 61 7.16 9.53 3.08
N ASP A 62 8.27 8.97 2.57
CA ASP A 62 8.86 9.43 1.31
C ASP A 62 7.93 9.17 0.13
N PHE A 63 7.21 8.05 0.14
CA PHE A 63 6.20 7.77 -0.88
C PHE A 63 5.08 8.82 -0.86
N LEU A 64 4.57 9.17 0.32
CA LEU A 64 3.51 10.17 0.45
C LEU A 64 3.95 11.53 -0.09
N LYS A 65 5.20 11.90 0.13
CA LYS A 65 5.75 13.16 -0.36
C LYS A 65 5.86 13.23 -1.88
N GLY A 66 5.81 12.09 -2.55
CA GLY A 66 5.84 12.01 -4.00
C GLY A 66 4.48 12.21 -4.67
N GLU A 67 3.40 12.33 -3.91
CA GLU A 67 2.05 12.47 -4.46
C GLU A 67 1.39 13.78 -4.02
N VAL A 68 0.87 14.53 -5.00
CA VAL A 68 0.34 15.88 -4.78
C VAL A 68 -0.85 15.93 -3.82
N ARG A 69 -1.67 14.88 -3.79
CA ARG A 69 -2.82 14.84 -2.87
C ARG A 69 -2.40 14.88 -1.40
N TYR A 70 -1.21 14.36 -1.09
CA TYR A 70 -0.65 14.42 0.26
C TYR A 70 0.17 15.69 0.48
N THR A 71 0.97 16.09 -0.51
CA THR A 71 1.77 17.32 -0.38
C THR A 71 0.90 18.58 -0.35
N SER A 72 -0.24 18.59 -1.04
CA SER A 72 -1.21 19.68 -0.97
C SER A 72 -1.78 19.83 0.43
N LEU A 73 -2.12 18.71 1.08
CA LEU A 73 -2.59 18.72 2.46
C LEU A 73 -1.53 19.29 3.40
N ALA A 74 -0.26 18.91 3.20
CA ALA A 74 0.85 19.39 4.02
C ALA A 74 1.06 20.89 3.87
N LYS A 75 0.81 21.47 2.69
CA LYS A 75 0.90 22.91 2.44
C LYS A 75 -0.24 23.68 3.09
N MET A 76 -1.46 23.15 3.03
CA MET A 76 -2.66 23.82 3.53
C MET A 76 -2.83 23.68 5.04
N PHE A 77 -2.51 22.50 5.57
CA PHE A 77 -2.72 22.16 6.99
C PHE A 77 -1.52 21.35 7.50
N PRO A 78 -0.35 22.00 7.70
CA PRO A 78 0.88 21.26 8.02
C PRO A 78 0.81 20.43 9.32
N ASP A 79 0.18 20.96 10.38
CA ASP A 79 0.08 20.25 11.65
C ASP A 79 -0.83 19.03 11.55
N ALA A 80 -2.00 19.22 10.93
CA ALA A 80 -2.94 18.13 10.70
C ALA A 80 -2.35 17.07 9.76
N ALA A 81 -1.62 17.51 8.73
CA ALA A 81 -0.99 16.60 7.77
C ALA A 81 0.05 15.70 8.45
N ALA A 82 0.91 16.25 9.29
CA ALA A 82 1.93 15.47 9.99
C ALA A 82 1.30 14.33 10.80
N LYS A 83 0.25 14.64 11.54
CA LYS A 83 -0.47 13.64 12.34
C LYS A 83 -1.16 12.59 11.46
N LEU A 84 -1.85 13.02 10.42
CA LEU A 84 -2.58 12.13 9.53
C LEU A 84 -1.62 11.21 8.76
N PHE A 85 -0.45 11.69 8.38
CA PHE A 85 0.56 10.88 7.70
C PHE A 85 1.12 9.79 8.61
N GLU A 86 1.35 10.10 9.89
CA GLU A 86 1.75 9.10 10.88
C GLU A 86 0.67 8.04 11.08
N GLU A 87 -0.58 8.47 11.23
CA GLU A 87 -1.71 7.57 11.39
C GLU A 87 -1.89 6.68 10.16
N SER A 88 -1.71 7.24 8.96
CA SER A 88 -1.79 6.47 7.72
C SER A 88 -0.73 5.37 7.65
N GLU A 89 0.50 5.67 8.09
CA GLU A 89 1.58 4.69 8.13
C GLU A 89 1.28 3.58 9.13
N GLU A 90 0.79 3.93 10.32
CA GLU A 90 0.39 2.95 11.33
C GLU A 90 -0.75 2.07 10.84
N ASP A 91 -1.75 2.66 10.18
CA ASP A 91 -2.86 1.92 9.59
C ASP A 91 -2.38 0.94 8.52
N ALA A 92 -1.41 1.36 7.70
CA ALA A 92 -0.83 0.49 6.68
C ALA A 92 -0.10 -0.71 7.31
N LYS A 93 0.63 -0.49 8.40
CA LYS A 93 1.31 -1.54 9.15
C LYS A 93 0.32 -2.52 9.76
N LEU A 94 -0.74 -2.02 10.39
CA LEU A 94 -1.80 -2.82 10.98
C LEU A 94 -2.52 -3.67 9.93
N ARG A 95 -2.85 -3.07 8.80
CA ARG A 95 -3.50 -3.76 7.69
C ARG A 95 -2.62 -4.89 7.17
N ARG A 96 -1.30 -4.65 7.05
CA ARG A 96 -0.36 -5.67 6.61
C ARG A 96 -0.27 -6.82 7.61
N GLU A 97 -0.25 -6.52 8.90
CA GLU A 97 -0.25 -7.53 9.96
C GLU A 97 -1.51 -8.39 9.90
N ASN A 98 -2.67 -7.77 9.65
CA ASN A 98 -3.93 -8.48 9.51
C ASN A 98 -3.90 -9.41 8.29
N TYR A 99 -3.33 -8.96 7.17
CA TYR A 99 -3.18 -9.82 6.01
C TYR A 99 -2.24 -10.99 6.27
N LYS A 100 -1.16 -10.76 7.01
CA LYS A 100 -0.24 -11.83 7.42
C LYS A 100 -0.95 -12.88 8.28
N LYS A 101 -1.77 -12.46 9.21
CA LYS A 101 -2.56 -13.38 10.04
C LYS A 101 -3.53 -14.20 9.19
N MET A 102 -4.20 -13.56 8.25
CA MET A 102 -5.10 -14.25 7.32
C MET A 102 -4.37 -15.27 6.45
N ALA A 103 -3.12 -15.00 6.12
CA ALA A 103 -2.27 -15.90 5.32
C ALA A 103 -1.54 -16.95 6.18
N GLY A 104 -1.75 -16.95 7.50
CA GLY A 104 -1.05 -17.87 8.39
C GLY A 104 0.41 -17.51 8.65
N LEU A 105 0.82 -16.29 8.32
CA LEU A 105 2.17 -15.77 8.54
C LEU A 105 2.18 -14.86 9.78
N GLU A 106 3.03 -15.15 10.73
CA GLU A 106 3.17 -14.32 11.93
C GLU A 106 4.60 -13.90 12.17
#